data_614c27350d0d5d5ea4586029299a0b87
#
_entry.id   614c27350d0d5d5ea4586029299a0b87
#
_cell.length_a   1.000
_cell.length_b   1.000
_cell.length_c   1.000
_cell.angle_alpha   90.00
_cell.angle_beta   90.00
_cell.angle_gamma   90.00
#
_symmetry.space_group_name_H-M   'P 1'
#
loop_
_entity.id
_entity.type
_entity.pdbx_description
1 polymer ?
#
loop_
_entity_poly.entity_id
_entity_poly.type
_entity_poly.pdbx_seq_one_letter_code
_entity_poly.pdbx_strand_id
1 'polypeptide(L)'
;MDLGLTREQRAVREAFAALFGKQATPQRVRRAESSPSTGFDGLLWRHYAEIGALGIGVPSDCGGADGGLLELALVAEEAGRRLAPIPVAETAAAARLLGRLREKELLGPVLTGSVIVSLATRSGPVSQQMLVDGAIADAVLALDGESVVYVTRPDRLPKTARRNLGGLPLAPWYAPGATTVLAEGGEARTAFDTAVDEVRVLRAALLVGLASAAVGIGSRYAIVREAFGQRIGMYQAVAHPFADAVTALDGAQLLVHKACWAMDSGQDDAAALAAMAFAFAAETSYHATTHSLHVHGGYGFMEEYDIQLYYRRAKAWAAAFADPRRELLTVADRLFGPVTTGGR
;
A
#
# COMPACT_ATOMS: atom_id res chain seq x y z
N MET A 1 -7.88 -2.68 -24.45
CA MET A 1 -7.84 -2.02 -23.14
C MET A 1 -7.24 -0.62 -23.34
N ASP A 2 -7.92 0.42 -22.89
CA ASP A 2 -7.36 1.77 -22.81
C ASP A 2 -6.84 1.99 -21.37
N LEU A 3 -5.58 2.32 -21.21
CA LEU A 3 -4.94 2.62 -19.91
C LEU A 3 -4.90 4.14 -19.63
N GLY A 4 -5.50 4.96 -20.52
CA GLY A 4 -5.67 6.38 -20.29
C GLY A 4 -6.69 6.65 -19.18
N LEU A 5 -6.38 7.59 -18.28
CA LEU A 5 -7.31 7.96 -17.21
C LEU A 5 -8.51 8.74 -17.77
N THR A 6 -9.70 8.46 -17.26
CA THR A 6 -10.90 9.25 -17.52
C THR A 6 -10.78 10.65 -16.89
N ARG A 7 -11.76 11.53 -17.15
CA ARG A 7 -11.80 12.86 -16.52
C ARG A 7 -12.01 12.74 -15.00
N GLU A 8 -12.89 11.84 -14.60
CA GLU A 8 -13.21 11.57 -13.19
C GLU A 8 -11.99 11.01 -12.44
N GLN A 9 -11.28 10.05 -13.05
CA GLN A 9 -10.06 9.48 -12.49
C GLN A 9 -8.94 10.51 -12.31
N ARG A 10 -8.78 11.42 -13.29
CA ARG A 10 -7.86 12.55 -13.15
C ARG A 10 -8.25 13.46 -12.00
N ALA A 11 -9.56 13.78 -11.85
CA ALA A 11 -10.05 14.61 -10.76
C ALA A 11 -9.81 13.97 -9.39
N VAL A 12 -10.01 12.64 -9.25
CA VAL A 12 -9.67 11.89 -8.02
C VAL A 12 -8.19 12.04 -7.73
N ARG A 13 -7.30 11.76 -8.69
CA ARG A 13 -5.85 11.89 -8.48
C ARG A 13 -5.45 13.31 -8.06
N GLU A 14 -5.97 14.33 -8.70
CA GLU A 14 -5.68 15.73 -8.41
C GLU A 14 -6.14 16.15 -7.01
N ALA A 15 -7.33 15.71 -6.59
CA ALA A 15 -7.86 15.97 -5.25
C ALA A 15 -6.97 15.38 -4.15
N PHE A 16 -6.54 14.12 -4.32
CA PHE A 16 -5.67 13.47 -3.34
C PHE A 16 -4.21 13.95 -3.41
N ALA A 17 -3.71 14.33 -4.59
CA ALA A 17 -2.42 15.02 -4.71
C ALA A 17 -2.41 16.34 -3.92
N ALA A 18 -3.50 17.10 -3.98
CA ALA A 18 -3.67 18.34 -3.22
C ALA A 18 -3.77 18.08 -1.70
N LEU A 19 -4.59 17.09 -1.28
CA LEU A 19 -4.72 16.72 0.13
C LEU A 19 -3.38 16.32 0.73
N PHE A 20 -2.72 15.31 0.14
CA PHE A 20 -1.46 14.78 0.65
C PHE A 20 -0.31 15.79 0.48
N GLY A 21 -0.31 16.57 -0.60
CA GLY A 21 0.66 17.66 -0.80
C GLY A 21 0.64 18.71 0.31
N LYS A 22 -0.56 19.05 0.81
CA LYS A 22 -0.75 20.01 1.89
C LYS A 22 -0.54 19.40 3.28
N GLN A 23 -0.90 18.12 3.47
CA GLN A 23 -1.02 17.55 4.81
C GLN A 23 0.02 16.47 5.14
N ALA A 24 0.60 15.78 4.17
CA ALA A 24 1.66 14.81 4.40
C ALA A 24 3.04 15.42 4.07
N THR A 25 3.40 16.49 4.79
CA THR A 25 4.73 17.10 4.65
C THR A 25 5.80 16.23 5.30
N PRO A 26 7.09 16.33 4.86
CA PRO A 26 8.18 15.58 5.48
C PRO A 26 8.27 15.75 6.99
N GLN A 27 7.98 16.95 7.51
CA GLN A 27 7.96 17.23 8.94
C GLN A 27 6.85 16.46 9.66
N ARG A 28 5.65 16.36 9.07
CA ARG A 28 4.54 15.57 9.64
C ARG A 28 4.82 14.08 9.57
N VAL A 29 5.44 13.61 8.49
CA VAL A 29 5.89 12.21 8.36
C VAL A 29 6.90 11.85 9.46
N ARG A 30 7.91 12.71 9.70
CA ARG A 30 8.87 12.52 10.80
C ARG A 30 8.20 12.56 12.17
N ARG A 31 7.25 13.49 12.38
CA ARG A 31 6.50 13.56 13.64
C ARG A 31 5.70 12.29 13.90
N ALA A 32 5.01 11.76 12.89
CA ALA A 32 4.28 10.50 13.02
C ALA A 32 5.23 9.34 13.33
N GLU A 33 6.39 9.26 12.67
CA GLU A 33 7.40 8.22 12.90
C GLU A 33 8.03 8.32 14.30
N SER A 34 8.25 9.52 14.82
CA SER A 34 8.80 9.76 16.16
C SER A 34 7.77 9.65 17.29
N SER A 35 6.48 9.58 16.94
CA SER A 35 5.41 9.35 17.93
C SER A 35 5.62 7.99 18.59
N PRO A 36 5.74 7.92 19.92
CA PRO A 36 6.09 6.68 20.61
C PRO A 36 5.01 5.60 20.50
N SER A 37 3.82 5.94 19.99
CA SER A 37 2.68 5.03 20.02
C SER A 37 2.33 4.39 18.67
N THR A 38 2.34 5.09 17.54
CA THR A 38 1.58 4.54 16.41
C THR A 38 2.14 4.70 15.01
N GLY A 39 3.05 5.63 14.72
CA GLY A 39 3.41 5.95 13.33
C GLY A 39 2.23 6.47 12.48
N PHE A 40 1.19 7.06 13.10
CA PHE A 40 -0.09 7.41 12.51
C PHE A 40 -0.42 8.90 12.70
N ASP A 41 -0.98 9.54 11.67
CA ASP A 41 -1.46 10.92 11.71
C ASP A 41 -3.00 10.96 11.73
N GLY A 42 -3.59 11.03 12.92
CA GLY A 42 -5.04 11.03 13.10
C GLY A 42 -5.75 12.27 12.55
N LEU A 43 -5.04 13.41 12.35
CA LEU A 43 -5.63 14.58 11.70
C LEU A 43 -5.74 14.37 10.19
N LEU A 44 -4.70 13.85 9.57
CA LEU A 44 -4.73 13.48 8.16
C LEU A 44 -5.80 12.41 7.88
N TRP A 45 -5.91 11.43 8.78
CA TRP A 45 -6.94 10.39 8.69
C TRP A 45 -8.36 10.95 8.69
N ARG A 46 -8.66 11.89 9.59
CA ARG A 46 -9.98 12.55 9.62
C ARG A 46 -10.28 13.27 8.31
N HIS A 47 -9.35 14.08 7.79
CA HIS A 47 -9.55 14.76 6.51
C HIS A 47 -9.67 13.78 5.34
N TYR A 48 -8.96 12.66 5.39
CA TYR A 48 -9.07 11.58 4.40
C TYR A 48 -10.48 10.95 4.41
N ALA A 49 -11.05 10.73 5.59
CA ALA A 49 -12.41 10.22 5.73
C ALA A 49 -13.47 11.28 5.33
N GLU A 50 -13.30 12.54 5.75
CA GLU A 50 -14.23 13.65 5.46
C GLU A 50 -14.43 13.89 3.96
N ILE A 51 -13.40 13.66 3.13
CA ILE A 51 -13.53 13.76 1.66
C ILE A 51 -14.10 12.49 1.01
N GLY A 52 -14.54 11.51 1.79
CA GLY A 52 -15.18 10.29 1.30
C GLY A 52 -14.22 9.24 0.76
N ALA A 53 -12.93 9.34 1.04
CA ALA A 53 -11.90 8.44 0.50
C ALA A 53 -12.16 6.96 0.80
N LEU A 54 -12.67 6.65 1.99
CA LEU A 54 -12.94 5.29 2.46
C LEU A 54 -14.11 4.61 1.73
N GLY A 55 -14.99 5.40 1.10
CA GLY A 55 -16.14 4.92 0.32
C GLY A 55 -15.90 4.77 -1.17
N ILE A 56 -14.76 5.22 -1.71
CA ILE A 56 -14.53 5.26 -3.16
C ILE A 56 -14.85 3.91 -3.83
N GLY A 57 -14.26 2.82 -3.36
CA GLY A 57 -14.43 1.50 -3.95
C GLY A 57 -15.56 0.65 -3.36
N VAL A 58 -16.46 1.26 -2.61
CA VAL A 58 -17.59 0.57 -1.94
C VAL A 58 -18.86 0.79 -2.75
N PRO A 59 -19.75 -0.25 -2.87
CA PRO A 59 -21.03 -0.11 -3.55
C PRO A 59 -21.90 1.02 -2.97
N SER A 60 -22.60 1.75 -3.83
CA SER A 60 -23.46 2.88 -3.43
C SER A 60 -24.63 2.45 -2.54
N ASP A 61 -25.17 1.25 -2.75
CA ASP A 61 -26.21 0.65 -1.89
C ASP A 61 -25.70 0.25 -0.49
N CYS A 62 -24.37 0.30 -0.29
CA CYS A 62 -23.70 0.16 1.00
C CYS A 62 -23.14 1.50 1.52
N GLY A 63 -23.47 2.62 0.90
CA GLY A 63 -23.04 3.96 1.30
C GLY A 63 -21.73 4.43 0.66
N GLY A 64 -21.23 3.74 -0.35
CA GLY A 64 -20.02 4.10 -1.10
C GLY A 64 -20.28 4.89 -2.37
N ALA A 65 -19.28 4.98 -3.23
CA ALA A 65 -19.28 5.79 -4.46
C ALA A 65 -19.20 4.97 -5.75
N ASP A 66 -19.29 3.64 -5.71
CA ASP A 66 -19.19 2.72 -6.86
C ASP A 66 -17.90 2.87 -7.68
N GLY A 67 -16.84 3.43 -7.12
CA GLY A 67 -15.54 3.51 -7.79
C GLY A 67 -14.85 2.15 -7.89
N GLY A 68 -13.94 2.02 -8.84
CA GLY A 68 -13.13 0.82 -9.04
C GLY A 68 -11.87 0.77 -8.19
N LEU A 69 -11.12 -0.31 -8.37
CA LEU A 69 -9.80 -0.48 -7.75
C LEU A 69 -8.79 0.53 -8.32
N LEU A 70 -8.97 0.98 -9.58
CA LEU A 70 -8.09 1.94 -10.20
C LEU A 70 -8.15 3.30 -9.47
N GLU A 71 -9.32 3.79 -9.10
CA GLU A 71 -9.47 5.03 -8.32
C GLU A 71 -8.76 4.92 -6.98
N LEU A 72 -8.87 3.79 -6.29
CA LEU A 72 -8.15 3.52 -5.04
C LEU A 72 -6.63 3.44 -5.24
N ALA A 73 -6.18 2.86 -6.36
CA ALA A 73 -4.76 2.81 -6.71
C ALA A 73 -4.17 4.21 -6.97
N LEU A 74 -4.93 5.10 -7.64
CA LEU A 74 -4.52 6.50 -7.82
C LEU A 74 -4.39 7.24 -6.50
N VAL A 75 -5.31 7.00 -5.55
CA VAL A 75 -5.22 7.53 -4.17
C VAL A 75 -3.98 6.98 -3.46
N ALA A 76 -3.75 5.67 -3.54
CA ALA A 76 -2.58 5.02 -2.93
C ALA A 76 -1.27 5.53 -3.53
N GLU A 77 -1.19 5.74 -4.84
CA GLU A 77 -0.01 6.32 -5.50
C GLU A 77 0.32 7.72 -4.95
N GLU A 78 -0.68 8.60 -4.81
CA GLU A 78 -0.45 9.93 -4.25
C GLU A 78 -0.11 9.89 -2.74
N ALA A 79 -0.69 8.95 -1.98
CA ALA A 79 -0.29 8.70 -0.59
C ALA A 79 1.17 8.23 -0.48
N GLY A 80 1.59 7.31 -1.36
CA GLY A 80 2.97 6.84 -1.45
C GLY A 80 3.95 7.94 -1.84
N ARG A 81 3.58 8.80 -2.79
CA ARG A 81 4.36 9.96 -3.24
C ARG A 81 4.70 10.91 -2.09
N ARG A 82 3.86 10.99 -1.07
CA ARG A 82 4.02 11.85 0.10
C ARG A 82 4.33 11.10 1.39
N LEU A 83 4.49 9.78 1.32
CA LEU A 83 4.72 8.91 2.49
C LEU A 83 3.64 9.11 3.56
N ALA A 84 2.37 9.26 3.14
CA ALA A 84 1.25 9.60 4.03
C ALA A 84 1.13 8.58 5.18
N PRO A 85 1.23 9.02 6.46
CA PRO A 85 1.24 8.10 7.60
C PRO A 85 -0.19 7.74 8.05
N ILE A 86 -0.95 7.12 7.14
CA ILE A 86 -2.31 6.60 7.36
C ILE A 86 -2.48 5.23 6.66
N PRO A 87 -3.40 4.37 7.13
CA PRO A 87 -3.64 3.03 6.59
C PRO A 87 -4.49 3.11 5.31
N VAL A 88 -3.87 3.27 4.13
CA VAL A 88 -4.60 3.42 2.86
C VAL A 88 -4.99 2.05 2.28
N ALA A 89 -4.03 1.13 2.12
CA ALA A 89 -4.23 -0.08 1.34
C ALA A 89 -5.12 -1.11 2.05
N GLU A 90 -4.78 -1.47 3.29
CA GLU A 90 -5.49 -2.48 4.05
C GLU A 90 -6.92 -2.05 4.38
N THR A 91 -7.12 -0.78 4.76
CA THR A 91 -8.46 -0.28 5.10
C THR A 91 -9.34 -0.16 3.87
N ALA A 92 -8.80 0.25 2.71
CA ALA A 92 -9.56 0.28 1.47
C ALA A 92 -10.03 -1.12 1.04
N ALA A 93 -9.14 -2.11 1.08
CA ALA A 93 -9.50 -3.50 0.77
C ALA A 93 -10.49 -4.08 1.79
N ALA A 94 -10.33 -3.77 3.09
CA ALA A 94 -11.27 -4.17 4.13
C ALA A 94 -12.67 -3.57 3.91
N ALA A 95 -12.76 -2.28 3.56
CA ALA A 95 -14.03 -1.63 3.24
C ALA A 95 -14.72 -2.27 2.02
N ARG A 96 -13.94 -2.58 0.96
CA ARG A 96 -14.46 -3.30 -0.22
C ARG A 96 -14.96 -4.70 0.14
N LEU A 97 -14.22 -5.44 0.98
CA LEU A 97 -14.64 -6.77 1.44
C LEU A 97 -15.96 -6.70 2.23
N LEU A 98 -16.07 -5.77 3.19
CA LEU A 98 -17.34 -5.55 3.91
C LEU A 98 -18.49 -5.17 2.97
N GLY A 99 -18.23 -4.35 1.97
CA GLY A 99 -19.19 -4.00 0.92
C GLY A 99 -19.65 -5.21 0.10
N ARG A 100 -18.74 -6.10 -0.30
CA ARG A 100 -19.08 -7.37 -1.01
C ARG A 100 -19.92 -8.31 -0.13
N LEU A 101 -19.60 -8.39 1.15
CA LEU A 101 -20.34 -9.19 2.12
C LEU A 101 -21.65 -8.53 2.59
N ARG A 102 -21.92 -7.29 2.15
CA ARG A 102 -23.13 -6.53 2.52
C ARG A 102 -23.23 -6.20 4.02
N GLU A 103 -22.10 -6.12 4.72
CA GLU A 103 -22.00 -5.83 6.16
C GLU A 103 -22.16 -4.33 6.46
N LYS A 104 -23.35 -3.77 6.19
CA LYS A 104 -23.65 -2.33 6.25
C LYS A 104 -23.43 -1.72 7.64
N GLU A 105 -23.78 -2.47 8.70
CA GLU A 105 -23.64 -1.99 10.09
C GLU A 105 -22.16 -1.81 10.48
N LEU A 106 -21.30 -2.73 10.05
CA LEU A 106 -19.86 -2.63 10.27
C LEU A 106 -19.21 -1.58 9.35
N LEU A 107 -19.74 -1.44 8.14
CA LEU A 107 -19.18 -0.55 7.12
C LEU A 107 -19.43 0.93 7.45
N GLY A 108 -20.58 1.31 8.01
CA GLY A 108 -20.91 2.70 8.35
C GLY A 108 -19.83 3.40 9.16
N PRO A 109 -19.41 2.88 10.32
CA PRO A 109 -18.29 3.45 11.09
C PRO A 109 -16.95 3.47 10.36
N VAL A 110 -16.69 2.51 9.46
CA VAL A 110 -15.47 2.49 8.62
C VAL A 110 -15.49 3.67 7.64
N LEU A 111 -16.59 3.89 6.93
CA LEU A 111 -16.73 4.96 5.94
C LEU A 111 -16.57 6.36 6.54
N THR A 112 -16.97 6.54 7.81
CA THR A 112 -16.75 7.80 8.54
C THR A 112 -15.35 7.93 9.13
N GLY A 113 -14.53 6.88 9.04
CA GLY A 113 -13.19 6.85 9.64
C GLY A 113 -13.18 6.75 11.17
N SER A 114 -14.34 6.54 11.82
CA SER A 114 -14.45 6.38 13.27
C SER A 114 -13.96 5.00 13.75
N VAL A 115 -13.96 4.01 12.87
CA VAL A 115 -13.40 2.68 13.10
C VAL A 115 -12.38 2.37 12.00
N ILE A 116 -11.16 2.02 12.40
CA ILE A 116 -10.12 1.57 11.50
C ILE A 116 -10.15 0.04 11.43
N VAL A 117 -10.50 -0.50 10.27
CA VAL A 117 -10.47 -1.94 10.01
C VAL A 117 -9.29 -2.26 9.11
N SER A 118 -8.46 -3.20 9.54
CA SER A 118 -7.34 -3.72 8.75
C SER A 118 -7.64 -5.12 8.22
N LEU A 119 -6.78 -5.63 7.34
CA LEU A 119 -6.88 -6.97 6.77
C LEU A 119 -5.68 -7.81 7.20
N ALA A 120 -5.93 -8.99 7.80
CA ALA A 120 -4.89 -9.97 8.08
C ALA A 120 -4.59 -10.78 6.82
N THR A 121 -3.60 -10.35 6.05
CA THR A 121 -3.30 -10.89 4.71
C THR A 121 -2.64 -12.28 4.72
N ARG A 122 -2.30 -12.81 5.89
CA ARG A 122 -1.71 -14.15 6.04
C ARG A 122 -2.75 -15.13 6.57
N SER A 123 -2.68 -16.37 6.10
CA SER A 123 -3.50 -17.46 6.64
C SER A 123 -3.13 -17.77 8.09
N GLY A 124 -4.11 -18.17 8.89
CA GLY A 124 -3.96 -18.58 10.28
C GLY A 124 -4.56 -17.62 11.29
N PRO A 125 -4.56 -17.99 12.58
CA PRO A 125 -5.18 -17.21 13.64
C PRO A 125 -4.60 -15.79 13.73
N VAL A 126 -5.47 -14.78 13.79
CA VAL A 126 -5.06 -13.37 13.93
C VAL A 126 -4.17 -13.15 15.14
N SER A 127 -4.45 -13.87 16.23
CA SER A 127 -3.68 -13.79 17.49
C SER A 127 -2.19 -14.21 17.39
N GLN A 128 -1.78 -14.74 16.26
CA GLN A 128 -0.39 -15.12 15.98
C GLN A 128 0.26 -14.25 14.89
N GLN A 129 -0.43 -13.20 14.44
CA GLN A 129 0.04 -12.38 13.32
C GLN A 129 0.61 -11.03 13.77
N MET A 130 1.65 -10.62 13.05
CA MET A 130 2.13 -9.25 13.05
C MET A 130 1.36 -8.48 11.96
N LEU A 131 0.53 -7.53 12.36
CA LEU A 131 -0.30 -6.76 11.44
C LEU A 131 0.33 -5.40 11.15
N VAL A 132 0.25 -4.97 9.90
CA VAL A 132 0.81 -3.69 9.45
C VAL A 132 0.18 -2.52 10.20
N ASP A 133 -1.15 -2.55 10.37
CA ASP A 133 -1.90 -1.52 11.08
C ASP A 133 -2.25 -1.95 12.51
N GLY A 134 -1.55 -2.97 13.03
CA GLY A 134 -1.86 -3.61 14.30
C GLY A 134 -1.90 -2.68 15.51
N ALA A 135 -1.18 -1.56 15.50
CA ALA A 135 -1.19 -0.59 16.59
C ALA A 135 -2.39 0.36 16.56
N ILE A 136 -3.04 0.54 15.40
CA ILE A 136 -4.11 1.52 15.21
C ILE A 136 -5.46 0.92 14.87
N ALA A 137 -5.50 -0.29 14.27
CA ALA A 137 -6.75 -0.93 13.90
C ALA A 137 -7.65 -1.19 15.12
N ASP A 138 -8.92 -0.87 15.00
CA ASP A 138 -9.95 -1.18 15.99
C ASP A 138 -10.55 -2.57 15.77
N ALA A 139 -10.47 -3.06 14.53
CA ALA A 139 -10.83 -4.42 14.18
C ALA A 139 -10.00 -4.93 12.99
N VAL A 140 -10.06 -6.24 12.77
CA VAL A 140 -9.35 -6.93 11.68
C VAL A 140 -10.27 -7.92 11.01
N LEU A 141 -10.28 -7.90 9.68
CA LEU A 141 -10.84 -8.98 8.87
C LEU A 141 -9.78 -10.05 8.64
N ALA A 142 -10.14 -11.30 8.83
CA ALA A 142 -9.24 -12.43 8.66
C ALA A 142 -9.95 -13.64 8.05
N LEU A 143 -9.18 -14.57 7.53
CA LEU A 143 -9.66 -15.89 7.13
C LEU A 143 -9.29 -16.89 8.22
N ASP A 144 -10.31 -17.49 8.86
CA ASP A 144 -10.16 -18.59 9.82
C ASP A 144 -10.79 -19.86 9.22
N GLY A 145 -9.92 -20.78 8.79
CA GLY A 145 -10.35 -21.91 7.96
C GLY A 145 -10.95 -21.44 6.63
N GLU A 146 -12.24 -21.63 6.44
CA GLU A 146 -13.01 -21.15 5.27
C GLU A 146 -14.00 -20.02 5.63
N SER A 147 -13.87 -19.46 6.83
CA SER A 147 -14.76 -18.41 7.32
C SER A 147 -14.06 -17.06 7.29
N VAL A 148 -14.72 -16.05 6.74
CA VAL A 148 -14.32 -14.64 6.91
C VAL A 148 -14.82 -14.17 8.25
N VAL A 149 -13.90 -13.73 9.10
CA VAL A 149 -14.19 -13.30 10.46
C VAL A 149 -13.82 -11.84 10.68
N TYR A 150 -14.64 -11.15 11.48
CA TYR A 150 -14.38 -9.82 12.00
C TYR A 150 -13.94 -9.95 13.47
N VAL A 151 -12.72 -9.54 13.76
CA VAL A 151 -12.12 -9.66 15.10
C VAL A 151 -11.91 -8.26 15.66
N THR A 152 -12.67 -7.92 16.73
CA THR A 152 -12.50 -6.62 17.39
C THR A 152 -11.23 -6.59 18.23
N ARG A 153 -10.67 -5.41 18.39
CA ARG A 153 -9.49 -5.20 19.26
C ARG A 153 -9.85 -5.53 20.72
N PRO A 154 -9.13 -6.44 21.36
CA PRO A 154 -9.31 -6.65 22.80
C PRO A 154 -8.75 -5.47 23.60
N ASP A 155 -9.45 -5.06 24.67
CA ASP A 155 -9.09 -3.91 25.52
C ASP A 155 -7.64 -3.99 26.07
N ARG A 156 -7.18 -5.20 26.37
CA ARG A 156 -5.82 -5.47 26.87
C ARG A 156 -4.72 -5.36 25.82
N LEU A 157 -5.06 -5.20 24.53
CA LEU A 157 -4.07 -5.07 23.47
C LEU A 157 -3.64 -3.61 23.33
N PRO A 158 -2.37 -3.27 23.66
CA PRO A 158 -1.92 -1.89 23.63
C PRO A 158 -1.87 -1.34 22.19
N LYS A 159 -2.26 -0.07 22.04
CA LYS A 159 -2.11 0.68 20.78
C LYS A 159 -0.66 1.21 20.69
N THR A 160 0.31 0.30 20.57
CA THR A 160 1.75 0.64 20.50
C THR A 160 2.40 -0.08 19.34
N ALA A 161 3.00 0.67 18.43
CA ALA A 161 3.71 0.13 17.28
C ALA A 161 5.09 -0.43 17.67
N ARG A 162 5.50 -1.50 17.02
CA ARG A 162 6.90 -1.94 17.03
C ARG A 162 7.75 -0.96 16.20
N ARG A 163 8.83 -0.47 16.79
CA ARG A 163 9.76 0.41 16.09
C ARG A 163 10.30 -0.31 14.83
N ASN A 164 10.16 0.32 13.67
CA ASN A 164 10.53 -0.26 12.39
C ASN A 164 11.02 0.82 11.41
N LEU A 165 11.75 0.41 10.38
CA LEU A 165 12.32 1.33 9.39
C LEU A 165 11.28 1.96 8.46
N GLY A 166 10.09 1.36 8.34
CA GLY A 166 9.01 1.84 7.48
C GLY A 166 8.13 2.92 8.09
N GLY A 167 8.30 3.21 9.40
CA GLY A 167 7.40 4.10 10.13
C GLY A 167 5.95 3.58 10.13
N LEU A 168 5.76 2.25 10.03
CA LEU A 168 4.45 1.61 9.99
C LEU A 168 3.89 1.41 11.41
N PRO A 169 2.56 1.47 11.59
CA PRO A 169 1.89 1.13 12.85
C PRO A 169 1.87 -0.39 13.10
N LEU A 170 3.01 -1.03 12.90
CA LEU A 170 3.19 -2.48 12.98
C LEU A 170 3.09 -2.97 14.42
N ALA A 171 2.19 -3.89 14.71
CA ALA A 171 2.08 -4.50 16.03
C ALA A 171 1.58 -5.95 15.95
N PRO A 172 2.00 -6.81 16.92
CA PRO A 172 1.45 -8.14 17.03
C PRO A 172 0.03 -8.07 17.57
N TRP A 173 -0.83 -8.91 17.03
CA TRP A 173 -2.20 -9.09 17.53
C TRP A 173 -2.26 -10.38 18.34
N TYR A 174 -1.71 -10.36 19.57
CA TYR A 174 -1.45 -11.56 20.36
C TYR A 174 -2.58 -11.99 21.31
N ALA A 175 -3.69 -11.28 21.29
CA ALA A 175 -4.83 -11.59 22.15
C ALA A 175 -6.07 -11.85 21.30
N PRO A 176 -6.88 -12.85 21.65
CA PRO A 176 -8.17 -13.05 20.99
C PRO A 176 -9.11 -11.88 21.34
N GLY A 177 -9.69 -11.28 20.30
CA GLY A 177 -10.81 -10.34 20.42
C GLY A 177 -12.16 -11.08 20.34
N ALA A 178 -13.26 -10.35 20.52
CA ALA A 178 -14.56 -10.87 20.14
C ALA A 178 -14.58 -11.10 18.62
N THR A 179 -15.01 -12.30 18.23
CA THR A 179 -14.97 -12.73 16.83
C THR A 179 -16.42 -12.94 16.35
N THR A 180 -16.73 -12.33 15.21
CA THR A 180 -18.00 -12.51 14.50
C THR A 180 -17.70 -13.15 13.14
N VAL A 181 -18.36 -14.25 12.82
CA VAL A 181 -18.32 -14.85 11.48
C VAL A 181 -19.22 -14.03 10.56
N LEU A 182 -18.66 -13.54 9.45
CA LEU A 182 -19.39 -12.73 8.46
C LEU A 182 -19.88 -13.58 7.29
N ALA A 183 -19.10 -14.54 6.85
CA ALA A 183 -19.42 -15.45 5.76
C ALA A 183 -18.60 -16.73 5.86
N GLU A 184 -19.12 -17.82 5.29
CA GLU A 184 -18.47 -19.15 5.32
C GLU A 184 -18.48 -19.83 3.95
N GLY A 185 -17.54 -20.77 3.76
CA GLY A 185 -17.43 -21.60 2.56
C GLY A 185 -16.61 -20.98 1.43
N GLY A 186 -16.62 -21.63 0.26
CA GLY A 186 -15.74 -21.30 -0.86
C GLY A 186 -15.93 -19.89 -1.42
N GLU A 187 -17.14 -19.34 -1.42
CA GLU A 187 -17.40 -17.98 -1.88
C GLU A 187 -16.82 -16.94 -0.91
N ALA A 188 -16.93 -17.17 0.40
CA ALA A 188 -16.35 -16.32 1.42
C ALA A 188 -14.82 -16.31 1.31
N ARG A 189 -14.20 -17.47 1.13
CA ARG A 189 -12.77 -17.61 0.87
C ARG A 189 -12.35 -16.85 -0.39
N THR A 190 -13.06 -17.02 -1.49
CA THR A 190 -12.77 -16.30 -2.74
C THR A 190 -12.86 -14.78 -2.57
N ALA A 191 -13.87 -14.29 -1.85
CA ALA A 191 -14.01 -12.88 -1.56
C ALA A 191 -12.82 -12.33 -0.72
N PHE A 192 -12.36 -13.11 0.25
CA PHE A 192 -11.19 -12.76 1.07
C PHE A 192 -9.89 -12.78 0.26
N ASP A 193 -9.65 -13.84 -0.54
CA ASP A 193 -8.47 -13.95 -1.39
C ASP A 193 -8.41 -12.79 -2.39
N THR A 194 -9.56 -12.38 -2.94
CA THR A 194 -9.67 -11.17 -3.78
C THR A 194 -9.26 -9.91 -3.02
N ALA A 195 -9.70 -9.75 -1.77
CA ALA A 195 -9.32 -8.60 -0.95
C ALA A 195 -7.80 -8.57 -0.66
N VAL A 196 -7.17 -9.72 -0.47
CA VAL A 196 -5.70 -9.83 -0.35
C VAL A 196 -5.00 -9.41 -1.64
N ASP A 197 -5.54 -9.76 -2.80
CA ASP A 197 -4.99 -9.32 -4.09
C ASP A 197 -5.18 -7.82 -4.31
N GLU A 198 -6.30 -7.24 -3.84
CA GLU A 198 -6.47 -5.77 -3.84
C GLU A 198 -5.42 -5.08 -2.98
N VAL A 199 -5.08 -5.62 -1.79
CA VAL A 199 -3.97 -5.10 -0.98
C VAL A 199 -2.66 -5.15 -1.77
N ARG A 200 -2.37 -6.23 -2.51
CA ARG A 200 -1.15 -6.31 -3.36
C ARG A 200 -1.08 -5.15 -4.34
N VAL A 201 -2.16 -4.92 -5.07
CA VAL A 201 -2.23 -3.86 -6.09
C VAL A 201 -2.12 -2.47 -5.44
N LEU A 202 -2.81 -2.22 -4.34
CA LEU A 202 -2.76 -0.93 -3.64
C LEU A 202 -1.38 -0.67 -3.01
N ARG A 203 -0.70 -1.70 -2.52
CA ARG A 203 0.69 -1.58 -2.06
C ARG A 203 1.67 -1.36 -3.21
N ALA A 204 1.45 -1.99 -4.36
CA ALA A 204 2.22 -1.70 -5.57
C ALA A 204 2.08 -0.21 -5.96
N ALA A 205 0.86 0.33 -5.94
CA ALA A 205 0.59 1.74 -6.21
C ALA A 205 1.30 2.68 -5.21
N LEU A 206 1.25 2.37 -3.90
CA LEU A 206 2.02 3.09 -2.87
C LEU A 206 3.52 3.13 -3.19
N LEU A 207 4.10 2.00 -3.59
CA LEU A 207 5.51 1.87 -3.92
C LEU A 207 5.89 2.62 -5.21
N VAL A 208 5.02 2.63 -6.22
CA VAL A 208 5.19 3.43 -7.46
C VAL A 208 5.21 4.92 -7.12
N GLY A 209 4.26 5.41 -6.34
CA GLY A 209 4.20 6.81 -5.91
C GLY A 209 5.44 7.23 -5.11
N LEU A 210 5.84 6.40 -4.16
CA LEU A 210 7.07 6.58 -3.35
C LEU A 210 8.31 6.68 -4.23
N ALA A 211 8.49 5.76 -5.17
CA ALA A 211 9.66 5.70 -6.05
C ALA A 211 9.70 6.89 -7.01
N SER A 212 8.55 7.29 -7.56
CA SER A 212 8.44 8.46 -8.42
C SER A 212 8.88 9.75 -7.70
N ALA A 213 8.48 9.93 -6.43
CA ALA A 213 8.94 11.07 -5.62
C ALA A 213 10.45 11.00 -5.34
N ALA A 214 10.98 9.83 -5.03
CA ALA A 214 12.41 9.63 -4.78
C ALA A 214 13.26 9.96 -6.02
N VAL A 215 12.85 9.51 -7.22
CA VAL A 215 13.50 9.87 -8.49
C VAL A 215 13.49 11.39 -8.67
N GLY A 216 12.35 12.04 -8.41
CA GLY A 216 12.25 13.50 -8.49
C GLY A 216 13.18 14.24 -7.50
N ILE A 217 13.38 13.70 -6.29
CA ILE A 217 14.31 14.27 -5.29
C ILE A 217 15.76 14.08 -5.77
N GLY A 218 16.15 12.87 -6.18
CA GLY A 218 17.49 12.55 -6.62
C GLY A 218 17.90 13.30 -7.89
N SER A 219 17.01 13.36 -8.89
CA SER A 219 17.27 14.08 -10.14
C SER A 219 17.44 15.60 -9.92
N ARG A 220 16.59 16.22 -9.09
CA ARG A 220 16.76 17.65 -8.73
C ARG A 220 18.09 17.90 -8.01
N TYR A 221 18.49 17.01 -7.11
CA TYR A 221 19.81 17.12 -6.47
C TYR A 221 20.95 17.01 -7.48
N ALA A 222 20.87 16.06 -8.42
CA ALA A 222 21.89 15.85 -9.46
C ALA A 222 22.05 17.06 -10.41
N ILE A 223 20.98 17.83 -10.64
CA ILE A 223 21.00 19.04 -11.49
C ILE A 223 21.71 20.21 -10.81
N VAL A 224 21.71 20.28 -9.47
CA VAL A 224 22.27 21.43 -8.74
C VAL A 224 23.62 21.13 -8.07
N ARG A 225 23.88 19.87 -7.72
CA ARG A 225 25.12 19.47 -7.05
C ARG A 225 26.27 19.44 -8.04
N GLU A 226 27.36 20.10 -7.71
CA GLU A 226 28.59 20.09 -8.48
C GLU A 226 29.70 19.27 -7.81
N ALA A 227 30.42 18.50 -8.60
CA ALA A 227 31.65 17.79 -8.24
C ALA A 227 32.53 17.59 -9.47
N PHE A 228 33.84 17.59 -9.28
CA PHE A 228 34.83 17.44 -10.35
C PHE A 228 34.64 18.44 -11.51
N GLY A 229 34.27 19.69 -11.19
CA GLY A 229 34.17 20.78 -12.13
C GLY A 229 32.87 20.90 -12.92
N GLN A 230 31.90 20.03 -12.68
CA GLN A 230 30.56 20.10 -13.32
C GLN A 230 29.47 19.56 -12.46
N ARG A 231 28.19 19.78 -12.87
CA ARG A 231 27.00 19.19 -12.21
C ARG A 231 27.03 17.67 -12.30
N ILE A 232 26.76 16.99 -11.18
CA ILE A 232 26.88 15.52 -11.16
C ILE A 232 25.91 14.83 -12.13
N GLY A 233 24.77 15.43 -12.46
CA GLY A 233 23.83 14.93 -13.46
C GLY A 233 24.37 14.91 -14.91
N MET A 234 25.53 15.55 -15.18
CA MET A 234 26.18 15.47 -16.48
C MET A 234 26.99 14.18 -16.66
N TYR A 235 27.26 13.45 -15.58
CA TYR A 235 27.95 12.16 -15.66
C TYR A 235 26.96 11.05 -16.03
N GLN A 236 27.30 10.23 -17.03
CA GLN A 236 26.48 9.10 -17.46
C GLN A 236 26.18 8.12 -16.32
N ALA A 237 27.17 7.88 -15.44
CA ALA A 237 27.02 7.03 -14.25
C ALA A 237 25.94 7.52 -13.27
N VAL A 238 25.54 8.80 -13.34
CA VAL A 238 24.45 9.39 -12.57
C VAL A 238 23.17 9.47 -13.38
N ALA A 239 23.24 9.91 -14.64
CA ALA A 239 22.08 10.18 -15.48
C ALA A 239 21.37 8.89 -15.98
N HIS A 240 22.14 7.87 -16.43
CA HIS A 240 21.57 6.67 -17.01
C HIS A 240 20.72 5.86 -16.01
N PRO A 241 21.15 5.62 -14.74
CA PRO A 241 20.29 4.94 -13.76
C PRO A 241 18.98 5.69 -13.44
N PHE A 242 18.93 7.03 -13.60
CA PHE A 242 17.66 7.75 -13.52
C PHE A 242 16.75 7.47 -14.72
N ALA A 243 17.30 7.39 -15.93
CA ALA A 243 16.55 7.04 -17.12
C ALA A 243 15.97 5.61 -17.01
N ASP A 244 16.80 4.66 -16.56
CA ASP A 244 16.36 3.27 -16.30
C ASP A 244 15.26 3.22 -15.23
N ALA A 245 15.42 3.99 -14.14
CA ALA A 245 14.43 4.07 -13.07
C ALA A 245 13.08 4.64 -13.56
N VAL A 246 13.08 5.70 -14.40
CA VAL A 246 11.86 6.26 -14.98
C VAL A 246 11.18 5.24 -15.88
N THR A 247 11.94 4.55 -16.74
CA THR A 247 11.41 3.51 -17.63
C THR A 247 10.74 2.37 -16.83
N ALA A 248 11.41 1.90 -15.77
CA ALA A 248 10.86 0.85 -14.90
C ALA A 248 9.62 1.35 -14.13
N LEU A 249 9.60 2.63 -13.69
CA LEU A 249 8.44 3.23 -13.03
C LEU A 249 7.22 3.32 -13.94
N ASP A 250 7.40 3.73 -15.19
CA ASP A 250 6.31 3.77 -16.17
C ASP A 250 5.73 2.37 -16.38
N GLY A 251 6.63 1.35 -16.51
CA GLY A 251 6.22 -0.04 -16.60
C GLY A 251 5.46 -0.54 -15.36
N ALA A 252 5.93 -0.18 -14.14
CA ALA A 252 5.28 -0.56 -12.89
C ALA A 252 3.91 0.11 -12.74
N GLN A 253 3.78 1.39 -13.07
CA GLN A 253 2.50 2.10 -13.04
C GLN A 253 1.48 1.48 -14.01
N LEU A 254 1.88 1.22 -15.24
CA LEU A 254 1.02 0.60 -16.24
C LEU A 254 0.59 -0.81 -15.83
N LEU A 255 1.48 -1.57 -15.17
CA LEU A 255 1.15 -2.89 -14.66
C LEU A 255 0.15 -2.83 -13.48
N VAL A 256 0.28 -1.85 -12.59
CA VAL A 256 -0.71 -1.57 -11.54
C VAL A 256 -2.07 -1.24 -12.17
N HIS A 257 -2.12 -0.34 -13.14
CA HIS A 257 -3.38 0.03 -13.83
C HIS A 257 -4.00 -1.19 -14.54
N LYS A 258 -3.17 -2.02 -15.18
CA LYS A 258 -3.63 -3.26 -15.82
C LYS A 258 -4.21 -4.24 -14.79
N ALA A 259 -3.55 -4.41 -13.64
CA ALA A 259 -4.04 -5.29 -12.57
C ALA A 259 -5.38 -4.78 -12.00
N CYS A 260 -5.53 -3.46 -11.78
CA CYS A 260 -6.80 -2.87 -11.36
C CYS A 260 -7.92 -3.15 -12.36
N TRP A 261 -7.67 -2.87 -13.65
CA TRP A 261 -8.64 -3.14 -14.71
C TRP A 261 -9.04 -4.61 -14.77
N ALA A 262 -8.06 -5.53 -14.67
CA ALA A 262 -8.30 -6.96 -14.73
C ALA A 262 -9.17 -7.42 -13.55
N MET A 263 -8.93 -6.92 -12.34
CA MET A 263 -9.72 -7.24 -11.16
C MET A 263 -11.14 -6.67 -11.24
N ASP A 264 -11.29 -5.41 -11.66
CA ASP A 264 -12.61 -4.76 -11.77
C ASP A 264 -13.45 -5.36 -12.92
N SER A 265 -12.81 -5.90 -13.97
CA SER A 265 -13.50 -6.55 -15.11
C SER A 265 -13.55 -8.08 -15.02
N GLY A 266 -13.10 -8.69 -13.91
CA GLY A 266 -13.20 -10.13 -13.67
C GLY A 266 -12.40 -10.98 -14.65
N GLN A 267 -11.18 -10.53 -15.04
CA GLN A 267 -10.33 -11.32 -15.94
C GLN A 267 -9.68 -12.51 -15.20
N ASP A 268 -9.51 -13.62 -15.89
CA ASP A 268 -8.95 -14.86 -15.32
C ASP A 268 -7.51 -14.69 -14.81
N ASP A 269 -6.73 -13.78 -15.40
CA ASP A 269 -5.34 -13.51 -15.03
C ASP A 269 -5.18 -12.43 -13.95
N ALA A 270 -6.29 -11.88 -13.41
CA ALA A 270 -6.29 -10.75 -12.47
C ALA A 270 -5.41 -11.00 -11.24
N ALA A 271 -5.52 -12.18 -10.63
CA ALA A 271 -4.71 -12.56 -9.48
C ALA A 271 -3.21 -12.64 -9.79
N ALA A 272 -2.85 -13.17 -10.98
CA ALA A 272 -1.46 -13.21 -11.43
C ALA A 272 -0.92 -11.79 -11.67
N LEU A 273 -1.71 -10.93 -12.31
CA LEU A 273 -1.35 -9.52 -12.55
C LEU A 273 -1.16 -8.75 -11.24
N ALA A 274 -1.97 -9.00 -10.20
CA ALA A 274 -1.81 -8.41 -8.89
C ALA A 274 -0.46 -8.76 -8.25
N ALA A 275 -0.06 -10.04 -8.30
CA ALA A 275 1.23 -10.49 -7.80
C ALA A 275 2.40 -9.92 -8.62
N MET A 276 2.28 -9.89 -9.97
CA MET A 276 3.27 -9.29 -10.86
C MET A 276 3.45 -7.78 -10.57
N ALA A 277 2.35 -7.04 -10.40
CA ALA A 277 2.38 -5.62 -10.10
C ALA A 277 3.13 -5.34 -8.79
N PHE A 278 2.84 -6.12 -7.74
CA PHE A 278 3.53 -5.96 -6.45
C PHE A 278 5.02 -6.32 -6.53
N ALA A 279 5.37 -7.46 -7.12
CA ALA A 279 6.76 -7.88 -7.23
C ALA A 279 7.61 -6.86 -8.01
N PHE A 280 7.10 -6.40 -9.17
CA PHE A 280 7.81 -5.45 -10.01
C PHE A 280 7.88 -4.05 -9.39
N ALA A 281 6.80 -3.55 -8.76
CA ALA A 281 6.82 -2.27 -8.07
C ALA A 281 7.77 -2.28 -6.86
N ALA A 282 7.87 -3.39 -6.12
CA ALA A 282 8.80 -3.53 -4.99
C ALA A 282 10.26 -3.47 -5.43
N GLU A 283 10.63 -4.17 -6.51
CA GLU A 283 11.98 -4.13 -7.07
C GLU A 283 12.31 -2.73 -7.63
N THR A 284 11.41 -2.19 -8.45
CA THR A 284 11.57 -0.86 -9.05
C THR A 284 11.74 0.22 -7.97
N SER A 285 10.91 0.20 -6.93
CA SER A 285 10.98 1.19 -5.85
C SER A 285 12.30 1.09 -5.06
N TYR A 286 12.79 -0.12 -4.81
CA TYR A 286 14.06 -0.33 -4.14
C TYR A 286 15.24 0.22 -4.97
N HIS A 287 15.30 -0.09 -6.26
CA HIS A 287 16.37 0.40 -7.14
C HIS A 287 16.32 1.93 -7.32
N ALA A 288 15.15 2.49 -7.60
CA ALA A 288 14.95 3.93 -7.75
C ALA A 288 15.35 4.72 -6.50
N THR A 289 14.93 4.25 -5.32
CA THR A 289 15.27 4.92 -4.05
C THR A 289 16.74 4.73 -3.68
N THR A 290 17.33 3.56 -3.96
CA THR A 290 18.76 3.29 -3.74
C THR A 290 19.62 4.23 -4.56
N HIS A 291 19.34 4.38 -5.87
CA HIS A 291 20.08 5.29 -6.73
C HIS A 291 19.90 6.74 -6.29
N SER A 292 18.66 7.16 -6.00
CA SER A 292 18.39 8.52 -5.53
C SER A 292 19.08 8.84 -4.20
N LEU A 293 19.18 7.89 -3.29
CA LEU A 293 19.96 8.03 -2.06
C LEU A 293 21.46 8.11 -2.35
N HIS A 294 21.97 7.22 -3.23
CA HIS A 294 23.39 7.15 -3.59
C HIS A 294 23.93 8.47 -4.13
N VAL A 295 23.19 9.14 -4.99
CA VAL A 295 23.63 10.42 -5.59
C VAL A 295 23.73 11.56 -4.57
N HIS A 296 23.09 11.47 -3.41
CA HIS A 296 23.26 12.41 -2.29
C HIS A 296 24.56 12.17 -1.51
N GLY A 297 25.25 11.04 -1.74
CA GLY A 297 26.43 10.65 -0.98
C GLY A 297 26.15 10.54 0.51
N GLY A 298 27.07 10.99 1.37
CA GLY A 298 26.91 10.94 2.82
C GLY A 298 25.68 11.70 3.34
N TYR A 299 25.25 12.75 2.66
CA TYR A 299 24.03 13.50 3.02
C TYR A 299 22.75 12.67 2.88
N GLY A 300 22.74 11.67 2.02
CA GLY A 300 21.55 10.85 1.80
C GLY A 300 21.04 10.12 3.05
N PHE A 301 21.91 9.81 4.02
CA PHE A 301 21.55 9.16 5.28
C PHE A 301 21.32 10.12 6.46
N MET A 302 21.55 11.43 6.27
CA MET A 302 21.31 12.41 7.34
C MET A 302 19.81 12.63 7.54
N GLU A 303 19.39 12.81 8.80
CA GLU A 303 17.97 12.97 9.17
C GLU A 303 17.32 14.21 8.55
N GLU A 304 18.12 15.23 8.24
CA GLU A 304 17.67 16.48 7.63
C GLU A 304 17.24 16.30 6.17
N TYR A 305 17.77 15.28 5.48
CA TYR A 305 17.44 14.99 4.09
C TYR A 305 16.25 14.04 3.98
N ASP A 306 15.32 14.34 3.09
CA ASP A 306 14.09 13.58 2.96
C ASP A 306 14.30 12.22 2.26
N ILE A 307 15.35 12.09 1.43
CA ILE A 307 15.54 10.89 0.61
C ILE A 307 15.68 9.60 1.43
N GLN A 308 16.25 9.66 2.65
CA GLN A 308 16.35 8.50 3.52
C GLN A 308 14.98 7.98 3.99
N LEU A 309 13.96 8.87 4.06
CA LEU A 309 12.59 8.47 4.39
C LEU A 309 12.01 7.54 3.31
N TYR A 310 12.28 7.85 2.04
CA TYR A 310 11.83 7.08 0.89
C TYR A 310 12.57 5.74 0.79
N TYR A 311 13.90 5.76 0.89
CA TYR A 311 14.72 4.55 0.82
C TYR A 311 14.34 3.51 1.88
N ARG A 312 14.20 3.92 3.14
CA ARG A 312 13.83 3.03 4.24
C ARG A 312 12.44 2.43 4.03
N ARG A 313 11.49 3.24 3.57
CA ARG A 313 10.11 2.82 3.33
C ARG A 313 9.97 1.93 2.11
N ALA A 314 10.67 2.16 1.03
CA ALA A 314 10.63 1.30 -0.15
C ALA A 314 10.86 -0.18 0.23
N LYS A 315 11.89 -0.44 1.02
CA LYS A 315 12.22 -1.79 1.48
C LYS A 315 11.25 -2.29 2.56
N ALA A 316 10.95 -1.46 3.54
CA ALA A 316 10.15 -1.88 4.68
C ALA A 316 8.68 -2.09 4.33
N TRP A 317 8.07 -1.26 3.47
CA TRP A 317 6.67 -1.39 3.07
C TRP A 317 6.43 -2.63 2.21
N ALA A 318 7.37 -2.96 1.31
CA ALA A 318 7.31 -4.21 0.55
C ALA A 318 7.41 -5.42 1.51
N ALA A 319 8.45 -5.48 2.34
CA ALA A 319 8.71 -6.60 3.25
C ALA A 319 7.62 -6.79 4.33
N ALA A 320 6.92 -5.73 4.71
CA ALA A 320 5.83 -5.81 5.69
C ALA A 320 4.61 -6.58 5.17
N PHE A 321 4.36 -6.55 3.87
CA PHE A 321 3.29 -7.32 3.23
C PHE A 321 3.78 -8.73 2.85
N ALA A 322 4.81 -8.83 2.00
CA ALA A 322 5.35 -10.08 1.53
C ALA A 322 6.84 -9.94 1.17
N ASP A 323 7.55 -11.07 1.06
CA ASP A 323 8.88 -11.09 0.46
C ASP A 323 8.72 -10.98 -1.08
N PRO A 324 9.19 -9.89 -1.72
CA PRO A 324 9.02 -9.71 -3.17
C PRO A 324 9.60 -10.86 -4.03
N ARG A 325 10.64 -11.55 -3.52
CA ARG A 325 11.22 -12.71 -4.23
C ARG A 325 10.29 -13.91 -4.19
N ARG A 326 9.56 -14.10 -3.09
CA ARG A 326 8.55 -15.18 -2.99
C ARG A 326 7.30 -14.86 -3.81
N GLU A 327 6.98 -13.59 -4.01
CA GLU A 327 5.87 -13.22 -4.90
C GLU A 327 6.10 -13.65 -6.36
N LEU A 328 7.36 -13.79 -6.81
CA LEU A 328 7.64 -14.40 -8.12
C LEU A 328 7.21 -15.87 -8.20
N LEU A 329 7.29 -16.61 -7.09
CA LEU A 329 6.74 -17.98 -7.03
C LEU A 329 5.21 -17.93 -7.07
N THR A 330 4.59 -16.98 -6.37
CA THR A 330 3.13 -16.77 -6.43
C THR A 330 2.68 -16.46 -7.87
N VAL A 331 3.44 -15.65 -8.61
CA VAL A 331 3.18 -15.39 -10.04
C VAL A 331 3.24 -16.69 -10.85
N ALA A 332 4.29 -17.49 -10.66
CA ALA A 332 4.45 -18.76 -11.39
C ALA A 332 3.31 -19.74 -11.08
N ASP A 333 2.96 -19.90 -9.79
CA ASP A 333 1.88 -20.78 -9.36
C ASP A 333 0.51 -20.38 -9.94
N ARG A 334 0.27 -19.07 -10.05
CA ARG A 334 -0.99 -18.51 -10.60
C ARG A 334 -1.07 -18.62 -12.12
N LEU A 335 0.06 -18.56 -12.83
CA LEU A 335 0.09 -18.66 -14.29
C LEU A 335 0.14 -20.12 -14.79
N PHE A 336 0.83 -20.99 -14.07
CA PHE A 336 1.17 -22.32 -14.55
C PHE A 336 0.65 -23.44 -13.65
N GLY A 337 0.00 -23.10 -12.54
CA GLY A 337 -0.40 -24.03 -11.48
C GLY A 337 0.77 -24.39 -10.54
N PRO A 338 0.46 -24.94 -9.36
CA PRO A 338 1.49 -25.30 -8.37
C PRO A 338 2.42 -26.38 -8.93
N VAL A 339 3.71 -26.25 -8.65
CA VAL A 339 4.70 -27.26 -9.01
C VAL A 339 4.34 -28.56 -8.29
N THR A 340 3.77 -29.51 -9.03
CA THR A 340 3.65 -30.89 -8.54
C THR A 340 5.05 -31.47 -8.51
N THR A 341 5.69 -31.51 -7.32
CA THR A 341 6.86 -32.32 -7.09
C THR A 341 6.40 -33.80 -7.30
N GLY A 342 6.54 -34.25 -8.53
CA GLY A 342 6.35 -35.65 -8.84
C GLY A 342 7.25 -36.48 -7.93
N GLY A 343 6.64 -37.36 -7.12
CA GLY A 343 7.37 -38.24 -6.24
C GLY A 343 8.45 -38.98 -7.00
N ARG A 344 9.68 -38.82 -6.51
CA ARG A 344 10.77 -39.78 -6.84
C ARG A 344 10.77 -40.83 -5.75
#